data_8f1793b87d19778904a44ba8891f5688
#
_entry.id   8f1793b87d19778904a44ba8891f5688
#
_cell.length_a   1.000
_cell.length_b   1.000
_cell.length_c   1.000
_cell.angle_alpha   90.00
_cell.angle_beta   90.00
_cell.angle_gamma   90.00
#
_symmetry.space_group_name_H-M   'P 1'
#
loop_
_entity.id
_entity.type
_entity.pdbx_description
1 polymer ?
#
loop_
_entity_poly.entity_id
_entity_poly.type
_entity_poly.pdbx_seq_one_letter_code
_entity_poly.pdbx_strand_id
1 'polypeptide(L)'
;MVTRRHLLRSIAAAAALAAGSVPLAAGAADRGPVVVELFTSQGCSSCPAADKFLAELAGRGDVIALSFHVDYWNYMGWTDPFSRADNSARQRAYKHAMGLRYVYTPQMVVDGRSQAIGNEREAVERLIEAAAERPRLPVGLVQKGTTITVTVPGREDAEPAVVWLVVFDRTQVTKVERGENSGRSMVNAHVVHSVMPIGKWLGQPLQLTYTSDALAANRGAAVLVQKKGTGPILGAAMIRPPTS
;
A
#
# COMPACT_ATOMS: atom_id res chain seq x y z
N MET A 1 76.80 -55.96 1.56
CA MET A 1 76.11 -54.87 2.27
C MET A 1 75.28 -54.09 1.30
N VAL A 2 73.95 -54.30 1.27
CA VAL A 2 73.03 -53.71 0.31
C VAL A 2 72.04 -52.95 1.13
N THR A 3 72.02 -51.61 1.02
CA THR A 3 71.05 -50.71 1.65
C THR A 3 69.90 -50.45 0.70
N ARG A 4 68.71 -50.90 1.11
CA ARG A 4 67.43 -50.59 0.46
C ARG A 4 66.92 -49.17 0.80
N ARG A 5 66.73 -48.28 -0.17
CA ARG A 5 66.04 -47.02 0.00
C ARG A 5 64.54 -47.24 -0.30
N HIS A 6 63.70 -46.99 0.68
CA HIS A 6 62.22 -46.92 0.52
C HIS A 6 61.81 -45.54 -0.04
N LEU A 7 61.21 -45.54 -1.23
CA LEU A 7 60.53 -44.36 -1.75
C LEU A 7 59.11 -44.33 -1.18
N LEU A 8 58.83 -43.32 -0.37
CA LEU A 8 57.47 -42.95 0.04
C LEU A 8 56.82 -42.10 -1.06
N ARG A 9 55.77 -42.61 -1.70
CA ARG A 9 54.93 -41.86 -2.62
C ARG A 9 53.83 -41.20 -1.83
N SER A 10 53.83 -39.87 -1.71
CA SER A 10 52.72 -39.08 -1.16
C SER A 10 51.67 -38.90 -2.22
N ILE A 11 50.47 -39.41 -1.96
CA ILE A 11 49.26 -39.18 -2.79
C ILE A 11 48.61 -37.93 -2.20
N ALA A 12 48.65 -36.83 -2.93
CA ALA A 12 47.86 -35.61 -2.61
C ALA A 12 46.45 -35.80 -3.20
N ALA A 13 45.45 -35.93 -2.34
CA ALA A 13 44.05 -35.90 -2.73
C ALA A 13 43.57 -34.43 -2.87
N ALA A 14 43.33 -34.02 -4.09
CA ALA A 14 42.69 -32.74 -4.35
C ALA A 14 41.17 -32.88 -4.16
N ALA A 15 40.61 -32.26 -3.11
CA ALA A 15 39.20 -32.12 -2.91
C ALA A 15 38.69 -30.96 -3.76
N ALA A 16 37.94 -31.27 -4.84
CA ALA A 16 37.23 -30.28 -5.63
C ALA A 16 35.95 -29.83 -4.89
N LEU A 17 35.96 -28.61 -4.34
CA LEU A 17 34.70 -27.95 -3.90
C LEU A 17 33.86 -27.60 -5.11
N ALA A 18 32.80 -28.36 -5.32
CA ALA A 18 31.74 -27.98 -6.25
C ALA A 18 30.91 -26.87 -5.61
N ALA A 19 31.15 -25.63 -6.01
CA ALA A 19 30.28 -24.50 -5.71
C ALA A 19 28.94 -24.71 -6.45
N GLY A 20 27.97 -25.31 -5.74
CA GLY A 20 26.62 -25.43 -6.22
C GLY A 20 25.97 -24.04 -6.31
N SER A 21 25.85 -23.50 -7.52
CA SER A 21 25.03 -22.35 -7.82
C SER A 21 23.58 -22.76 -7.61
N VAL A 22 22.99 -22.35 -6.48
CA VAL A 22 21.54 -22.46 -6.28
C VAL A 22 20.89 -21.46 -7.23
N PRO A 23 20.09 -21.88 -8.22
CA PRO A 23 19.37 -20.93 -9.03
C PRO A 23 18.39 -20.17 -8.12
N LEU A 24 18.58 -18.87 -7.95
CA LEU A 24 17.57 -17.99 -7.39
C LEU A 24 16.34 -18.12 -8.30
N ALA A 25 15.28 -18.71 -7.80
CA ALA A 25 14.00 -18.78 -8.49
C ALA A 25 13.48 -17.34 -8.69
N ALA A 26 13.87 -16.72 -9.79
CA ALA A 26 13.29 -15.48 -10.29
C ALA A 26 11.90 -15.82 -10.84
N GLY A 27 10.84 -15.66 -10.07
CA GLY A 27 9.52 -15.99 -10.58
C GLY A 27 8.31 -15.75 -9.69
N ALA A 28 8.49 -15.53 -8.40
CA ALA A 28 7.35 -15.35 -7.49
C ALA A 28 7.34 -13.98 -6.74
N ALA A 29 8.37 -13.14 -6.92
CA ALA A 29 8.61 -11.98 -6.07
C ALA A 29 7.99 -10.64 -6.56
N ASP A 30 7.49 -10.57 -7.78
CA ASP A 30 7.05 -9.29 -8.38
C ASP A 30 5.53 -9.03 -8.28
N ARG A 31 4.78 -9.82 -7.53
CA ARG A 31 3.33 -9.67 -7.37
C ARG A 31 2.98 -9.15 -5.97
N GLY A 32 3.34 -7.91 -5.69
CA GLY A 32 2.89 -7.22 -4.48
C GLY A 32 1.39 -6.87 -4.54
N PRO A 33 0.79 -6.44 -3.41
CA PRO A 33 -0.64 -6.13 -3.33
C PRO A 33 -1.01 -4.94 -4.24
N VAL A 34 -2.24 -4.98 -4.78
CA VAL A 34 -2.88 -3.87 -5.48
C VAL A 34 -3.35 -2.85 -4.46
N VAL A 35 -3.11 -1.56 -4.69
CA VAL A 35 -3.59 -0.50 -3.80
C VAL A 35 -4.91 0.05 -4.33
N VAL A 36 -5.92 0.06 -3.48
CA VAL A 36 -7.25 0.66 -3.74
C VAL A 36 -7.50 1.77 -2.74
N GLU A 37 -7.66 2.99 -3.22
CA GLU A 37 -7.97 4.18 -2.43
C GLU A 37 -9.41 4.60 -2.69
N LEU A 38 -10.28 4.47 -1.70
CA LEU A 38 -11.66 4.94 -1.76
C LEU A 38 -11.75 6.37 -1.21
N PHE A 39 -12.18 7.31 -2.03
CA PHE A 39 -12.58 8.64 -1.59
C PHE A 39 -14.08 8.63 -1.30
N THR A 40 -14.45 8.85 -0.03
CA THR A 40 -15.79 8.68 0.52
C THR A 40 -16.14 9.78 1.53
N SER A 41 -17.37 9.81 1.99
CA SER A 41 -17.83 10.65 3.13
C SER A 41 -19.09 10.07 3.74
N GLN A 42 -19.22 10.19 5.05
CA GLN A 42 -20.47 9.86 5.76
C GLN A 42 -21.62 10.83 5.41
N GLY A 43 -21.32 12.01 4.84
CA GLY A 43 -22.29 12.96 4.34
C GLY A 43 -22.84 12.64 2.92
N CYS A 44 -22.28 11.62 2.26
CA CYS A 44 -22.63 11.27 0.87
C CYS A 44 -23.59 10.06 0.86
N SER A 45 -24.81 10.22 0.33
CA SER A 45 -25.85 9.17 0.34
C SER A 45 -25.54 7.97 -0.55
N SER A 46 -24.70 8.12 -1.57
CA SER A 46 -24.28 7.04 -2.48
C SER A 46 -23.03 6.28 -1.99
N CYS A 47 -22.36 6.74 -0.91
CA CYS A 47 -21.12 6.18 -0.43
C CYS A 47 -21.26 4.85 0.35
N PRO A 48 -22.33 4.56 1.12
CA PRO A 48 -22.37 3.37 1.98
C PRO A 48 -22.15 2.04 1.27
N ALA A 49 -22.59 1.91 0.02
CA ALA A 49 -22.35 0.69 -0.77
C ALA A 49 -20.87 0.50 -1.12
N ALA A 50 -20.17 1.59 -1.44
CA ALA A 50 -18.73 1.57 -1.70
C ALA A 50 -17.91 1.33 -0.44
N ASP A 51 -18.30 1.89 0.71
CA ASP A 51 -17.67 1.64 2.01
C ASP A 51 -17.77 0.15 2.39
N LYS A 52 -18.94 -0.47 2.20
CA LYS A 52 -19.12 -1.91 2.40
C LYS A 52 -18.23 -2.73 1.47
N PHE A 53 -18.14 -2.36 0.21
CA PHE A 53 -17.28 -3.06 -0.76
C PHE A 53 -15.80 -2.90 -0.40
N LEU A 54 -15.37 -1.72 0.03
CA LEU A 54 -14.00 -1.53 0.51
C LEU A 54 -13.68 -2.41 1.72
N ALA A 55 -14.64 -2.61 2.65
CA ALA A 55 -14.46 -3.49 3.80
C ALA A 55 -14.23 -4.95 3.37
N GLU A 56 -14.90 -5.41 2.32
CA GLU A 56 -14.67 -6.73 1.71
C GLU A 56 -13.26 -6.82 1.10
N LEU A 57 -12.85 -5.80 0.32
CA LEU A 57 -11.50 -5.70 -0.24
C LEU A 57 -10.42 -5.67 0.85
N ALA A 58 -10.67 -5.00 1.97
CA ALA A 58 -9.75 -4.93 3.11
C ALA A 58 -9.49 -6.31 3.75
N GLY A 59 -10.41 -7.27 3.60
CA GLY A 59 -10.23 -8.66 4.01
C GLY A 59 -9.28 -9.47 3.13
N ARG A 60 -9.00 -9.03 1.91
CA ARG A 60 -8.16 -9.74 0.93
C ARG A 60 -6.68 -9.63 1.26
N GLY A 61 -5.90 -10.66 0.92
CA GLY A 61 -4.45 -10.66 1.09
C GLY A 61 -3.68 -9.96 -0.04
N ASP A 62 -4.30 -9.86 -1.21
CA ASP A 62 -3.74 -9.33 -2.44
C ASP A 62 -4.06 -7.84 -2.67
N VAL A 63 -4.82 -7.20 -1.76
CA VAL A 63 -5.24 -5.81 -1.85
C VAL A 63 -4.87 -5.03 -0.59
N ILE A 64 -4.36 -3.83 -0.78
CA ILE A 64 -4.27 -2.77 0.24
C ILE A 64 -5.44 -1.81 -0.01
N ALA A 65 -6.51 -1.97 0.73
CA ALA A 65 -7.70 -1.11 0.65
C ALA A 65 -7.61 0.00 1.71
N LEU A 66 -7.79 1.26 1.32
CA LEU A 66 -7.64 2.44 2.18
C LEU A 66 -8.83 3.38 1.99
N SER A 67 -9.45 3.82 3.08
CA SER A 67 -10.60 4.74 3.07
C SER A 67 -10.18 6.17 3.38
N PHE A 68 -10.32 7.05 2.40
CA PHE A 68 -9.99 8.47 2.46
C PHE A 68 -11.27 9.29 2.58
N HIS A 69 -11.63 9.73 3.79
CA HIS A 69 -12.80 10.56 4.02
C HIS A 69 -12.52 12.01 3.62
N VAL A 70 -13.32 12.54 2.69
CA VAL A 70 -13.22 13.90 2.18
C VAL A 70 -14.08 14.86 2.97
N ASP A 71 -13.69 16.14 3.03
CA ASP A 71 -14.33 17.16 3.88
C ASP A 71 -15.37 18.02 3.14
N TYR A 72 -15.43 17.95 1.82
CA TYR A 72 -16.30 18.82 1.03
C TYR A 72 -17.80 18.43 1.05
N TRP A 73 -18.20 17.43 1.83
CA TRP A 73 -19.60 17.09 2.13
C TRP A 73 -20.07 17.60 3.50
N ASN A 74 -19.16 18.13 4.35
CA ASN A 74 -19.48 18.53 5.73
C ASN A 74 -20.55 19.64 5.82
N TYR A 75 -20.75 20.40 4.77
CA TYR A 75 -21.79 21.44 4.72
C TYR A 75 -23.22 20.87 4.61
N MET A 76 -23.39 19.57 4.32
CA MET A 76 -24.69 18.91 4.18
C MET A 76 -25.36 18.54 5.53
N GLY A 77 -24.98 19.19 6.60
CA GLY A 77 -25.58 19.03 7.93
C GLY A 77 -24.96 17.94 8.82
N TRP A 78 -23.95 17.21 8.32
CA TRP A 78 -23.16 16.23 9.07
C TRP A 78 -21.68 16.46 8.84
N THR A 79 -20.93 16.72 9.90
CA THR A 79 -19.47 16.76 9.83
C THR A 79 -18.95 15.34 10.04
N ASP A 80 -18.39 14.74 9.00
CA ASP A 80 -17.77 13.42 9.06
C ASP A 80 -16.53 13.47 9.97
N PRO A 81 -16.51 12.73 11.10
CA PRO A 81 -15.41 12.79 12.08
C PRO A 81 -14.07 12.31 11.52
N PHE A 82 -14.07 11.62 10.40
CA PHE A 82 -12.87 11.09 9.74
C PHE A 82 -12.41 11.96 8.56
N SER A 83 -13.21 12.96 8.18
CA SER A 83 -12.91 13.82 7.04
C SER A 83 -11.68 14.70 7.29
N ARG A 84 -10.86 14.83 6.26
CA ARG A 84 -9.62 15.61 6.30
C ARG A 84 -9.42 16.39 5.00
N ALA A 85 -9.00 17.63 5.11
CA ALA A 85 -8.65 18.48 3.97
C ALA A 85 -7.54 17.85 3.11
N ASP A 86 -6.57 17.15 3.75
CA ASP A 86 -5.48 16.46 3.06
C ASP A 86 -6.00 15.32 2.16
N ASN A 87 -7.06 14.61 2.59
CA ASN A 87 -7.69 13.57 1.78
C ASN A 87 -8.34 14.18 0.53
N SER A 88 -9.05 15.30 0.69
CA SER A 88 -9.63 16.05 -0.44
C SER A 88 -8.53 16.61 -1.36
N ALA A 89 -7.41 17.06 -0.81
CA ALA A 89 -6.26 17.51 -1.60
C ALA A 89 -5.63 16.36 -2.40
N ARG A 90 -5.49 15.16 -1.80
CA ARG A 90 -5.01 13.96 -2.50
C ARG A 90 -5.94 13.56 -3.65
N GLN A 91 -7.25 13.61 -3.44
CA GLN A 91 -8.23 13.35 -4.50
C GLN A 91 -8.11 14.38 -5.66
N ARG A 92 -7.99 15.67 -5.31
CA ARG A 92 -7.77 16.73 -6.32
C ARG A 92 -6.48 16.52 -7.10
N ALA A 93 -5.43 16.05 -6.45
CA ALA A 93 -4.17 15.73 -7.12
C ALA A 93 -4.36 14.56 -8.12
N TYR A 94 -5.12 13.51 -7.78
CA TYR A 94 -5.51 12.46 -8.72
C TYR A 94 -6.36 13.00 -9.87
N LYS A 95 -7.32 13.88 -9.58
CA LYS A 95 -8.09 14.56 -10.64
C LYS A 95 -7.19 15.19 -11.68
N HIS A 96 -6.17 15.94 -11.25
CA HIS A 96 -5.22 16.60 -12.16
C HIS A 96 -4.34 15.59 -12.91
N ALA A 97 -3.78 14.59 -12.20
CA ALA A 97 -2.89 13.58 -12.80
C ALA A 97 -3.60 12.72 -13.85
N MET A 98 -4.91 12.46 -13.68
CA MET A 98 -5.71 11.64 -14.58
C MET A 98 -6.53 12.47 -15.60
N GLY A 99 -6.44 13.81 -15.60
CA GLY A 99 -7.20 14.68 -16.50
C GLY A 99 -8.71 14.64 -16.30
N LEU A 100 -9.19 14.36 -15.06
CA LEU A 100 -10.61 14.28 -14.78
C LEU A 100 -11.25 15.69 -14.72
N ARG A 101 -12.50 15.79 -15.11
CA ARG A 101 -13.24 17.06 -15.14
C ARG A 101 -13.58 17.58 -13.74
N TYR A 102 -13.91 16.69 -12.79
CA TYR A 102 -14.31 17.00 -11.41
C TYR A 102 -13.91 15.89 -10.45
N VAL A 103 -13.93 16.18 -9.15
CA VAL A 103 -13.87 15.18 -8.06
C VAL A 103 -15.29 14.73 -7.74
N TYR A 104 -15.45 13.49 -7.27
CA TYR A 104 -16.76 12.94 -6.89
C TYR A 104 -16.58 11.86 -5.81
N THR A 105 -17.64 11.52 -5.14
CA THR A 105 -17.72 10.36 -4.22
C THR A 105 -18.96 9.54 -4.54
N PRO A 106 -18.88 8.20 -4.33
CA PRO A 106 -17.68 7.43 -4.00
C PRO A 106 -16.78 7.23 -5.22
N GLN A 107 -15.47 7.47 -5.06
CA GLN A 107 -14.48 7.21 -6.13
C GLN A 107 -13.45 6.20 -5.62
N MET A 108 -13.20 5.13 -6.37
CA MET A 108 -12.09 4.22 -6.14
C MET A 108 -10.98 4.47 -7.15
N VAL A 109 -9.76 4.69 -6.65
CA VAL A 109 -8.54 4.81 -7.43
C VAL A 109 -7.71 3.55 -7.23
N VAL A 110 -7.32 2.89 -8.32
CA VAL A 110 -6.55 1.64 -8.31
C VAL A 110 -5.12 1.92 -8.76
N ASP A 111 -4.15 1.63 -7.91
CA ASP A 111 -2.70 1.84 -8.10
C ASP A 111 -2.32 3.25 -8.57
N GLY A 112 -3.14 4.27 -8.28
CA GLY A 112 -2.90 5.63 -8.77
C GLY A 112 -2.92 5.76 -10.30
N ARG A 113 -3.47 4.76 -11.01
CA ARG A 113 -3.48 4.68 -12.50
C ARG A 113 -4.86 4.78 -13.10
N SER A 114 -5.83 4.16 -12.47
CA SER A 114 -7.18 4.01 -12.99
C SER A 114 -8.19 4.34 -11.91
N GLN A 115 -9.40 4.69 -12.28
CA GLN A 115 -10.45 4.98 -11.33
C GLN A 115 -11.82 4.51 -11.83
N ALA A 116 -12.73 4.26 -10.91
CA ALA A 116 -14.13 3.96 -11.19
C ALA A 116 -15.03 4.53 -10.08
N ILE A 117 -16.33 4.59 -10.35
CA ILE A 117 -17.34 4.88 -9.33
C ILE A 117 -17.30 3.75 -8.30
N GLY A 118 -17.12 4.09 -7.02
CA GLY A 118 -16.76 3.13 -5.97
C GLY A 118 -17.80 2.05 -5.70
N ASN A 119 -19.07 2.26 -6.04
CA ASN A 119 -20.15 1.27 -5.91
C ASN A 119 -20.36 0.41 -7.19
N GLU A 120 -19.65 0.69 -8.28
CA GLU A 120 -19.63 -0.15 -9.48
C GLU A 120 -18.63 -1.31 -9.32
N ARG A 121 -19.04 -2.29 -8.51
CA ARG A 121 -18.19 -3.42 -8.08
C ARG A 121 -17.46 -4.08 -9.25
N GLU A 122 -18.15 -4.47 -10.30
CA GLU A 122 -17.55 -5.14 -11.45
C GLU A 122 -16.50 -4.29 -12.18
N ALA A 123 -16.71 -2.98 -12.26
CA ALA A 123 -15.75 -2.07 -12.86
C ALA A 123 -14.48 -1.99 -12.02
N VAL A 124 -14.61 -1.90 -10.69
CA VAL A 124 -13.48 -1.87 -9.76
C VAL A 124 -12.71 -3.19 -9.78
N GLU A 125 -13.40 -4.34 -9.75
CA GLU A 125 -12.73 -5.66 -9.79
C GLU A 125 -11.92 -5.82 -11.09
N ARG A 126 -12.46 -5.45 -12.24
CA ARG A 126 -11.69 -5.47 -13.51
C ARG A 126 -10.44 -4.60 -13.45
N LEU A 127 -10.49 -3.45 -12.77
CA LEU A 127 -9.32 -2.60 -12.58
C LEU A 127 -8.28 -3.24 -11.65
N ILE A 128 -8.73 -3.93 -10.59
CA ILE A 128 -7.86 -4.67 -9.67
C ILE A 128 -7.18 -5.83 -10.42
N GLU A 129 -7.92 -6.63 -11.16
CA GLU A 129 -7.39 -7.72 -11.98
C GLU A 129 -6.34 -7.22 -12.98
N ALA A 130 -6.67 -6.18 -13.76
CA ALA A 130 -5.72 -5.58 -14.71
C ALA A 130 -4.49 -4.96 -14.01
N ALA A 131 -4.63 -4.51 -12.77
CA ALA A 131 -3.53 -4.02 -11.97
C ALA A 131 -2.65 -5.16 -11.44
N ALA A 132 -3.23 -6.30 -11.05
CA ALA A 132 -2.51 -7.45 -10.52
C ALA A 132 -1.53 -8.08 -11.53
N GLU A 133 -1.82 -7.95 -12.83
CA GLU A 133 -0.94 -8.46 -13.90
C GLU A 133 0.33 -7.61 -14.12
N ARG A 134 0.43 -6.43 -13.50
CA ARG A 134 1.58 -5.55 -13.70
C ARG A 134 2.72 -5.90 -12.75
N PRO A 135 3.99 -5.85 -13.23
CA PRO A 135 5.16 -5.99 -12.37
C PRO A 135 5.17 -4.89 -11.28
N ARG A 136 5.51 -5.28 -10.06
CA ARG A 136 5.56 -4.37 -8.90
C ARG A 136 6.95 -4.32 -8.31
N LEU A 137 7.27 -3.18 -7.74
CA LEU A 137 8.46 -3.01 -6.94
C LEU A 137 8.24 -3.71 -5.59
N PRO A 138 9.04 -4.71 -5.21
CA PRO A 138 8.90 -5.33 -3.90
C PRO A 138 9.28 -4.33 -2.80
N VAL A 139 8.37 -4.08 -1.88
CA VAL A 139 8.54 -3.17 -0.75
C VAL A 139 8.57 -3.99 0.52
N GLY A 140 9.68 -3.92 1.27
CA GLY A 140 9.76 -4.48 2.62
C GLY A 140 9.26 -3.47 3.65
N LEU A 141 8.49 -3.94 4.63
CA LEU A 141 7.98 -3.13 5.73
C LEU A 141 7.99 -3.94 7.01
N VAL A 142 8.73 -3.46 8.01
CA VAL A 142 8.79 -4.04 9.35
C VAL A 142 8.48 -2.96 10.37
N GLN A 143 7.64 -3.28 11.37
CA GLN A 143 7.33 -2.37 12.48
C GLN A 143 7.81 -2.95 13.81
N LYS A 144 8.42 -2.09 14.62
CA LYS A 144 8.77 -2.36 16.03
C LYS A 144 8.31 -1.18 16.88
N GLY A 145 7.24 -1.37 17.64
CA GLY A 145 6.60 -0.30 18.40
C GLY A 145 6.12 0.83 17.46
N THR A 146 6.57 2.05 17.71
CA THR A 146 6.27 3.25 16.91
C THR A 146 7.24 3.49 15.76
N THR A 147 8.15 2.56 15.50
CA THR A 147 9.18 2.68 14.46
C THR A 147 8.94 1.68 13.34
N ILE A 148 8.97 2.15 12.10
CA ILE A 148 8.96 1.31 10.90
C ILE A 148 10.33 1.36 10.22
N THR A 149 10.71 0.23 9.61
CA THR A 149 11.81 0.13 8.66
C THR A 149 11.25 -0.24 7.30
N VAL A 150 11.55 0.56 6.29
CA VAL A 150 11.13 0.37 4.90
C VAL A 150 12.35 0.02 4.07
N THR A 151 12.24 -1.01 3.23
CA THR A 151 13.26 -1.36 2.23
C THR A 151 12.65 -1.37 0.85
N VAL A 152 13.35 -0.75 -0.11
CA VAL A 152 12.95 -0.71 -1.51
C VAL A 152 14.19 -1.08 -2.34
N PRO A 153 14.13 -2.09 -3.22
CA PRO A 153 15.29 -2.47 -4.03
C PRO A 153 15.62 -1.40 -5.06
N GLY A 154 16.83 -1.47 -5.60
CA GLY A 154 17.22 -0.68 -6.75
C GLY A 154 16.54 -1.16 -8.02
N ARG A 155 16.33 -0.24 -8.96
CA ARG A 155 15.83 -0.49 -10.31
C ARG A 155 16.49 0.47 -11.27
N GLU A 156 17.16 -0.05 -12.28
CA GLU A 156 17.75 0.76 -13.33
C GLU A 156 16.67 1.51 -14.11
N ASP A 157 17.01 2.68 -14.63
CA ASP A 157 16.10 3.55 -15.41
C ASP A 157 14.77 3.91 -14.73
N ALA A 158 14.75 3.86 -13.40
CA ALA A 158 13.55 4.20 -12.65
C ALA A 158 13.30 5.70 -12.58
N GLU A 159 12.06 6.11 -12.81
CA GLU A 159 11.64 7.48 -12.55
C GLU A 159 11.57 7.72 -11.03
N PRO A 160 11.93 8.94 -10.57
CA PRO A 160 11.82 9.30 -9.16
C PRO A 160 10.41 9.10 -8.58
N ALA A 161 10.36 8.52 -7.38
CA ALA A 161 9.13 8.28 -6.65
C ALA A 161 9.22 8.82 -5.22
N VAL A 162 8.06 9.10 -4.65
CA VAL A 162 7.90 9.46 -3.23
C VAL A 162 7.52 8.21 -2.46
N VAL A 163 8.14 8.02 -1.31
CA VAL A 163 7.76 6.99 -0.35
C VAL A 163 6.77 7.62 0.63
N TRP A 164 5.52 7.19 0.57
CA TRP A 164 4.45 7.64 1.43
C TRP A 164 4.22 6.65 2.57
N LEU A 165 4.05 7.15 3.77
CA LEU A 165 3.49 6.41 4.90
C LEU A 165 2.02 6.79 5.05
N VAL A 166 1.15 5.77 5.05
CA VAL A 166 -0.28 5.89 5.34
C VAL A 166 -0.55 5.17 6.65
N VAL A 167 -1.04 5.88 7.64
CA VAL A 167 -1.49 5.32 8.92
C VAL A 167 -3.01 5.28 8.93
N PHE A 168 -3.59 4.14 9.30
CA PHE A 168 -5.03 3.93 9.22
C PHE A 168 -5.57 3.12 10.41
N ASP A 169 -6.81 3.36 10.77
CA ASP A 169 -7.55 2.58 11.76
C ASP A 169 -8.18 1.35 11.10
N ARG A 170 -8.33 0.24 11.83
CA ARG A 170 -8.87 -1.00 11.28
C ARG A 170 -10.33 -0.85 10.82
N THR A 171 -11.18 -0.53 11.75
CA THR A 171 -12.64 -0.38 11.53
C THR A 171 -13.16 0.67 12.49
N GLN A 172 -13.98 1.55 11.97
CA GLN A 172 -14.67 2.58 12.73
C GLN A 172 -16.17 2.42 12.53
N VAL A 173 -16.93 2.58 13.60
CA VAL A 173 -18.40 2.54 13.59
C VAL A 173 -18.92 3.88 14.08
N THR A 174 -19.72 4.54 13.26
CA THR A 174 -20.30 5.85 13.60
C THR A 174 -21.81 5.83 13.41
N LYS A 175 -22.53 6.29 14.42
CA LYS A 175 -23.96 6.60 14.28
C LYS A 175 -24.09 8.00 13.69
N VAL A 176 -24.56 8.08 12.46
CA VAL A 176 -24.78 9.36 11.76
C VAL A 176 -26.09 9.97 12.27
N GLU A 177 -26.02 11.16 12.85
CA GLU A 177 -27.18 11.78 13.49
C GLU A 177 -27.93 12.75 12.58
N ARG A 178 -27.26 13.28 11.56
CA ARG A 178 -27.80 14.31 10.66
C ARG A 178 -27.37 14.08 9.21
N GLY A 179 -27.90 14.87 8.30
CA GLY A 179 -27.56 14.81 6.87
C GLY A 179 -28.21 13.63 6.16
N GLU A 180 -27.76 13.34 4.94
CA GLU A 180 -28.40 12.36 4.05
C GLU A 180 -28.37 10.92 4.56
N ASN A 181 -27.42 10.57 5.42
CA ASN A 181 -27.29 9.25 6.06
C ASN A 181 -27.80 9.23 7.50
N SER A 182 -28.61 10.20 7.92
CA SER A 182 -29.15 10.28 9.29
C SER A 182 -29.84 9.00 9.72
N GLY A 183 -29.60 8.58 10.97
CA GLY A 183 -30.15 7.37 11.58
C GLY A 183 -29.39 6.09 11.25
N ARG A 184 -28.42 6.11 10.33
CA ARG A 184 -27.64 4.93 9.96
C ARG A 184 -26.43 4.75 10.87
N SER A 185 -26.10 3.49 11.18
CA SER A 185 -24.78 3.10 11.72
C SER A 185 -23.88 2.75 10.55
N MET A 186 -22.87 3.57 10.29
CA MET A 186 -21.91 3.35 9.22
C MET A 186 -20.67 2.64 9.76
N VAL A 187 -20.22 1.62 9.01
CA VAL A 187 -18.99 0.88 9.28
C VAL A 187 -17.98 1.23 8.19
N ASN A 188 -16.87 1.84 8.59
CA ASN A 188 -15.80 2.24 7.69
C ASN A 188 -14.53 1.44 8.02
N ALA A 189 -13.99 0.72 7.05
CA ALA A 189 -12.77 -0.07 7.18
C ALA A 189 -11.54 0.71 6.71
N HIS A 190 -10.41 0.46 7.36
CA HIS A 190 -9.11 1.04 7.01
C HIS A 190 -9.16 2.56 6.80
N VAL A 191 -9.78 3.26 7.75
CA VAL A 191 -9.95 4.71 7.72
C VAL A 191 -8.60 5.40 7.86
N VAL A 192 -8.21 6.15 6.85
CA VAL A 192 -6.91 6.83 6.82
C VAL A 192 -6.87 7.96 7.83
N HIS A 193 -5.94 7.86 8.76
CA HIS A 193 -5.68 8.84 9.80
C HIS A 193 -4.66 9.90 9.34
N SER A 194 -3.61 9.46 8.62
CA SER A 194 -2.61 10.38 8.05
C SER A 194 -1.92 9.79 6.83
N VAL A 195 -1.50 10.68 5.93
CA VAL A 195 -0.64 10.38 4.77
C VAL A 195 0.51 11.35 4.77
N MET A 196 1.74 10.87 4.81
CA MET A 196 2.91 11.72 4.88
C MET A 196 4.06 11.19 4.01
N PRO A 197 4.82 12.08 3.36
CA PRO A 197 6.03 11.67 2.65
C PRO A 197 7.13 11.39 3.68
N ILE A 198 7.72 10.19 3.63
CA ILE A 198 8.81 9.78 4.52
C ILE A 198 10.16 9.64 3.82
N GLY A 199 10.19 9.73 2.50
CA GLY A 199 11.41 9.66 1.72
C GLY A 199 11.18 9.82 0.22
N LYS A 200 12.29 9.82 -0.52
CA LYS A 200 12.32 9.80 -1.98
C LYS A 200 13.11 8.59 -2.43
N TRP A 201 12.59 7.86 -3.41
CA TRP A 201 13.30 6.79 -4.08
C TRP A 201 13.71 7.25 -5.48
N LEU A 202 15.00 7.13 -5.79
CA LEU A 202 15.61 7.63 -7.03
C LEU A 202 16.17 6.49 -7.90
N GLY A 203 15.64 5.27 -7.75
CA GLY A 203 16.11 4.10 -8.47
C GLY A 203 17.22 3.32 -7.76
N GLN A 204 17.89 3.89 -6.77
CA GLN A 204 18.89 3.18 -5.96
C GLN A 204 18.22 2.38 -4.83
N PRO A 205 18.86 1.29 -4.33
CA PRO A 205 18.37 0.63 -3.13
C PRO A 205 18.19 1.63 -1.99
N LEU A 206 17.02 1.59 -1.35
CA LEU A 206 16.67 2.50 -0.27
C LEU A 206 16.32 1.69 0.99
N GLN A 207 16.93 2.05 2.10
CA GLN A 207 16.48 1.66 3.43
C GLN A 207 16.28 2.92 4.25
N LEU A 208 15.08 3.08 4.84
CA LEU A 208 14.79 4.19 5.72
C LEU A 208 14.07 3.69 6.97
N THR A 209 14.29 4.40 8.07
CA THR A 209 13.62 4.17 9.36
C THR A 209 12.85 5.45 9.70
N TYR A 210 11.60 5.28 10.12
CA TYR A 210 10.72 6.38 10.49
C TYR A 210 9.99 6.06 11.80
N THR A 211 10.00 6.99 12.75
CA THR A 211 9.34 6.87 14.04
C THR A 211 8.24 7.90 14.16
N SER A 212 7.05 7.47 14.59
CA SER A 212 5.90 8.35 14.78
C SER A 212 4.94 7.78 15.82
N ASP A 213 4.46 8.63 16.71
CA ASP A 213 3.41 8.26 17.67
C ASP A 213 2.09 7.88 16.98
N ALA A 214 1.88 8.32 15.74
CA ALA A 214 0.74 7.88 14.94
C ALA A 214 0.74 6.37 14.67
N LEU A 215 1.89 5.69 14.76
CA LEU A 215 2.05 4.24 14.65
C LEU A 215 1.79 3.50 15.98
N ALA A 216 1.48 4.23 17.07
CA ALA A 216 1.13 3.62 18.34
C ALA A 216 -0.11 2.74 18.24
N ALA A 217 -0.23 1.81 19.18
CA ALA A 217 -1.15 0.71 19.31
C ALA A 217 -2.46 0.78 18.50
N ASN A 218 -2.82 -0.35 17.89
CA ASN A 218 -4.10 -0.62 17.19
C ASN A 218 -4.27 0.01 15.80
N ARG A 219 -3.25 0.65 15.23
CA ARG A 219 -3.28 1.17 13.85
C ARG A 219 -2.49 0.31 12.89
N GLY A 220 -2.94 0.29 11.65
CA GLY A 220 -2.20 -0.25 10.53
C GLY A 220 -1.30 0.80 9.88
N ALA A 221 -0.30 0.31 9.18
CA ALA A 221 0.60 1.13 8.39
C ALA A 221 0.71 0.58 6.97
N ALA A 222 0.57 1.43 5.96
CA ALA A 222 0.90 1.09 4.59
C ALA A 222 2.00 2.01 4.06
N VAL A 223 2.92 1.46 3.30
CA VAL A 223 3.93 2.22 2.58
C VAL A 223 3.66 2.10 1.09
N LEU A 224 3.57 3.26 0.42
CA LEU A 224 3.34 3.36 -1.02
C LEU A 224 4.55 4.02 -1.66
N VAL A 225 5.16 3.35 -2.64
CA VAL A 225 6.19 3.95 -3.51
C VAL A 225 5.46 4.47 -4.74
N GLN A 226 5.26 5.78 -4.83
CA GLN A 226 4.40 6.41 -5.83
C GLN A 226 5.17 7.42 -6.67
N LYS A 227 5.01 7.39 -7.99
CA LYS A 227 5.57 8.40 -8.88
C LYS A 227 5.11 9.80 -8.49
N LYS A 228 5.95 10.80 -8.74
CA LYS A 228 5.69 12.20 -8.42
C LYS A 228 4.34 12.66 -8.98
N GLY A 229 3.66 13.57 -8.26
CA GLY A 229 2.40 14.18 -8.71
C GLY A 229 1.18 13.26 -8.58
N THR A 230 1.14 12.37 -7.60
CA THR A 230 0.08 11.33 -7.47
C THR A 230 -0.05 10.46 -8.73
N GLY A 231 1.08 10.16 -9.36
CA GLY A 231 1.14 9.21 -10.46
C GLY A 231 0.98 7.76 -10.00
N PRO A 232 1.35 6.82 -10.86
CA PRO A 232 1.28 5.40 -10.57
C PRO A 232 1.99 4.97 -9.29
N ILE A 233 1.37 4.08 -8.51
CA ILE A 233 2.02 3.37 -7.42
C ILE A 233 2.83 2.24 -8.04
N LEU A 234 4.12 2.21 -7.72
CA LEU A 234 5.09 1.25 -8.26
C LEU A 234 5.18 -0.01 -7.42
N GLY A 235 4.93 0.11 -6.11
CA GLY A 235 4.93 -0.97 -5.15
C GLY A 235 4.42 -0.50 -3.80
N ALA A 236 3.96 -1.44 -2.98
CA ALA A 236 3.41 -1.15 -1.68
C ALA A 236 3.56 -2.33 -0.72
N ALA A 237 3.57 -2.03 0.57
CA ALA A 237 3.50 -3.01 1.64
C ALA A 237 2.59 -2.50 2.76
N MET A 238 2.00 -3.42 3.52
CA MET A 238 1.08 -3.08 4.61
C MET A 238 1.32 -3.96 5.83
N ILE A 239 1.25 -3.35 7.00
CA ILE A 239 1.09 -4.02 8.29
C ILE A 239 -0.34 -3.76 8.73
N ARG A 240 -1.11 -4.82 8.89
CA ARG A 240 -2.49 -4.72 9.35
C ARG A 240 -2.55 -4.37 10.83
N PRO A 241 -3.56 -3.62 11.27
CA PRO A 241 -3.82 -3.44 12.70
C PRO A 241 -4.01 -4.81 13.38
N PRO A 242 -3.55 -4.99 14.63
CA PRO A 242 -3.75 -6.23 15.35
C PRO A 242 -5.24 -6.57 15.44
N THR A 243 -5.55 -7.87 15.41
CA THR A 243 -6.90 -8.38 15.74
C THR A 243 -7.08 -8.24 17.24
N SER A 244 -8.00 -7.38 17.65
CA SER A 244 -8.48 -7.35 19.05
C SER A 244 -9.27 -8.61 19.38
#